data_8fd3cf9a4f8fdeb55810e9d68f8c51cc
#
_entry.id   8fd3cf9a4f8fdeb55810e9d68f8c51cc
#
_cell.length_a   1.000
_cell.length_b   1.000
_cell.length_c   1.000
_cell.angle_alpha   90.00
_cell.angle_beta   90.00
_cell.angle_gamma   90.00
#
_symmetry.space_group_name_H-M   'P 1'
#
loop_
_entity.id
_entity.type
_entity.pdbx_description
1 polymer ?
#
loop_
_entity_poly.entity_id
_entity_poly.type
_entity_poly.pdbx_seq_one_letter_code
_entity_poly.pdbx_strand_id
1 'polypeptide(L)'
;LANEIWHEHFVPIIGLDQVNYMVGKFQSYPALKDQVKEGYEYYRIFCGDAFAGYAGIRPEEDALFLSKLYLHKDYRGQHLSTKALEFLKDYCHKHGLTKIWLTCNKYNSHTLDVYHHLGFSNVRSQVADIGNGYVMDDYILELEI
;
A
#
# COMPACT_ATOMS: atom_id res chain seq x y z
N LEU A 1 -0.92 10.43 9.78
CA LEU A 1 0.19 9.63 9.24
C LEU A 1 0.15 9.53 7.71
N ALA A 2 -0.97 9.16 7.10
CA ALA A 2 -1.10 9.08 5.65
C ALA A 2 -0.82 10.44 4.98
N ASN A 3 -1.38 11.52 5.51
CA ASN A 3 -1.16 12.88 4.99
C ASN A 3 0.33 13.23 5.00
N GLU A 4 1.03 12.96 6.08
CA GLU A 4 2.47 13.22 6.24
C GLU A 4 3.29 12.39 5.24
N ILE A 5 3.05 11.10 5.16
CA ILE A 5 3.77 10.17 4.27
C ILE A 5 3.53 10.54 2.80
N TRP A 6 2.29 10.80 2.42
CA TRP A 6 1.93 11.12 1.05
C TRP A 6 2.54 12.44 0.60
N HIS A 7 2.52 13.48 1.44
CA HIS A 7 3.13 14.75 1.09
C HIS A 7 4.65 14.66 1.02
N GLU A 8 5.29 13.91 1.91
CA GLU A 8 6.74 13.72 1.89
C GLU A 8 7.21 12.93 0.68
N HIS A 9 6.53 11.82 0.34
CA HIS A 9 7.00 10.85 -0.64
C HIS A 9 6.47 11.11 -2.05
N PHE A 10 5.19 11.37 -2.19
CA PHE A 10 4.53 11.42 -3.50
C PHE A 10 4.49 12.80 -4.14
N VAL A 11 4.62 13.90 -3.41
CA VAL A 11 4.65 15.23 -4.03
C VAL A 11 5.73 15.34 -5.10
N PRO A 12 6.99 14.88 -4.88
CA PRO A 12 8.01 14.90 -5.93
C PRO A 12 7.68 14.01 -7.14
N ILE A 13 6.78 13.02 -6.97
CA ILE A 13 6.44 12.06 -8.01
C ILE A 13 5.23 12.50 -8.83
N ILE A 14 4.14 12.92 -8.18
CA ILE A 14 2.85 13.17 -8.82
C ILE A 14 2.29 14.58 -8.61
N GLY A 15 2.98 15.42 -7.83
CA GLY A 15 2.58 16.79 -7.56
C GLY A 15 1.65 16.97 -6.37
N LEU A 16 1.67 18.19 -5.81
CA LEU A 16 0.95 18.50 -4.58
C LEU A 16 -0.58 18.40 -4.73
N ASP A 17 -1.13 18.91 -5.83
CA ASP A 17 -2.59 18.92 -6.02
C ASP A 17 -3.16 17.51 -6.09
N GLN A 18 -2.48 16.61 -6.80
CA GLN A 18 -2.90 15.21 -6.89
C GLN A 18 -2.74 14.49 -5.55
N VAL A 19 -1.66 14.75 -4.81
CA VAL A 19 -1.47 14.18 -3.46
C VAL A 19 -2.60 14.64 -2.53
N ASN A 20 -2.93 15.91 -2.50
CA ASN A 20 -4.02 16.43 -1.67
C ASN A 20 -5.35 15.79 -2.02
N TYR A 21 -5.63 15.63 -3.33
CA TYR A 21 -6.86 14.97 -3.78
C TYR A 21 -6.90 13.50 -3.33
N MET A 22 -5.81 12.75 -3.52
CA MET A 22 -5.76 11.33 -3.17
C MET A 22 -5.82 11.10 -1.66
N VAL A 23 -5.13 11.92 -0.86
CA VAL A 23 -5.21 11.83 0.61
C VAL A 23 -6.64 12.06 1.07
N GLY A 24 -7.33 13.07 0.55
CA GLY A 24 -8.72 13.35 0.90
C GLY A 24 -9.67 12.24 0.48
N LYS A 25 -9.50 11.70 -0.74
CA LYS A 25 -10.39 10.68 -1.29
C LYS A 25 -10.16 9.28 -0.70
N PHE A 26 -8.89 8.88 -0.52
CA PHE A 26 -8.53 7.49 -0.20
C PHE A 26 -7.97 7.28 1.20
N GLN A 27 -7.39 8.29 1.82
CA GLN A 27 -6.64 8.16 3.07
C GLN A 27 -7.23 8.93 4.24
N SER A 28 -8.28 9.73 4.02
CA SER A 28 -8.97 10.45 5.10
C SER A 28 -9.73 9.48 6.00
N TYR A 29 -10.06 9.90 7.23
CA TYR A 29 -10.85 9.07 8.15
C TYR A 29 -12.18 8.60 7.53
N PRO A 30 -13.00 9.46 6.88
CA PRO A 30 -14.21 8.99 6.23
C PRO A 30 -13.96 7.95 5.13
N ALA A 31 -12.92 8.14 4.32
CA ALA A 31 -12.57 7.18 3.26
C ALA A 31 -12.15 5.83 3.85
N LEU A 32 -11.32 5.80 4.89
CA LEU A 32 -10.91 4.57 5.57
C LEU A 32 -12.09 3.85 6.22
N LYS A 33 -13.00 4.60 6.83
CA LYS A 33 -14.22 4.04 7.43
C LYS A 33 -15.08 3.34 6.38
N ASP A 34 -15.27 3.94 5.20
CA ASP A 34 -16.03 3.34 4.11
C ASP A 34 -15.33 2.08 3.57
N GLN A 35 -14.00 2.10 3.46
CA GLN A 35 -13.23 0.94 3.01
C GLN A 35 -13.36 -0.25 3.97
N VAL A 36 -13.39 -0.02 5.28
CA VAL A 36 -13.63 -1.09 6.25
C VAL A 36 -14.99 -1.75 6.01
N LYS A 37 -16.01 -0.97 5.70
CA LYS A 37 -17.35 -1.51 5.35
C LYS A 37 -17.34 -2.34 4.05
N GLU A 38 -16.39 -2.06 3.14
CA GLU A 38 -16.23 -2.79 1.89
C GLU A 38 -15.34 -4.03 2.01
N GLY A 39 -14.95 -4.42 3.23
CA GLY A 39 -14.17 -5.62 3.49
C GLY A 39 -12.68 -5.39 3.68
N TYR A 40 -12.24 -4.15 3.74
CA TYR A 40 -10.84 -3.85 4.05
C TYR A 40 -10.55 -4.04 5.52
N GLU A 41 -9.36 -4.54 5.83
CA GLU A 41 -8.83 -4.70 7.19
C GLU A 41 -7.59 -3.84 7.35
N TYR A 42 -7.46 -3.18 8.51
CA TYR A 42 -6.34 -2.28 8.80
C TYR A 42 -5.57 -2.78 10.00
N TYR A 43 -4.24 -2.77 9.87
CA TYR A 43 -3.32 -3.19 10.92
C TYR A 43 -2.35 -2.07 11.22
N ARG A 44 -2.20 -1.73 12.49
CA ARG A 44 -1.19 -0.76 12.94
C ARG A 44 0.14 -1.46 13.12
N ILE A 45 1.22 -0.77 12.75
CA ILE A 45 2.58 -1.27 12.85
C ILE A 45 3.29 -0.48 13.94
N PHE A 46 3.88 -1.19 14.88
CA PHE A 46 4.61 -0.58 15.99
C PHE A 46 6.07 -1.00 15.96
N CYS A 47 6.95 -0.05 16.33
CA CYS A 47 8.35 -0.30 16.62
C CYS A 47 8.53 -0.14 18.13
N GLY A 48 8.51 -1.24 18.89
CA GLY A 48 8.34 -1.19 20.33
C GLY A 48 6.98 -0.59 20.69
N ASP A 49 6.95 0.51 21.45
CA ASP A 49 5.71 1.22 21.80
C ASP A 49 5.36 2.35 20.84
N ALA A 50 6.21 2.65 19.86
CA ALA A 50 6.01 3.75 18.94
C ALA A 50 5.19 3.32 17.72
N PHE A 51 4.16 4.12 17.39
CA PHE A 51 3.35 3.92 16.19
C PHE A 51 4.18 4.27 14.95
N ALA A 52 4.54 3.26 14.16
CA ALA A 52 5.46 3.42 13.04
C ALA A 52 4.76 3.48 11.68
N GLY A 53 3.55 2.95 11.54
CA GLY A 53 2.85 2.92 10.28
C GLY A 53 1.61 2.05 10.32
N TYR A 54 1.07 1.75 9.12
CA TYR A 54 -0.09 0.87 9.02
C TYR A 54 -0.14 0.14 7.69
N ALA A 55 -0.87 -0.96 7.66
CA ALA A 55 -1.17 -1.72 6.46
C ALA A 55 -2.68 -1.82 6.27
N GLY A 56 -3.14 -1.70 5.04
CA GLY A 56 -4.52 -1.92 4.66
C GLY A 56 -4.60 -3.06 3.66
N ILE A 57 -5.42 -4.07 3.94
CA ILE A 57 -5.58 -5.26 3.10
C ILE A 57 -7.05 -5.54 2.84
N ARG A 58 -7.32 -6.25 1.74
CA ARG A 58 -8.65 -6.81 1.47
C ARG A 58 -8.49 -8.25 1.00
N PRO A 59 -8.93 -9.24 1.80
CA PRO A 59 -8.94 -10.63 1.33
C PRO A 59 -9.96 -10.81 0.21
N GLU A 60 -9.54 -11.50 -0.83
CA GLU A 60 -10.35 -11.86 -1.98
C GLU A 60 -10.52 -13.37 -2.02
N GLU A 61 -11.09 -13.93 -3.09
CA GLU A 61 -11.38 -15.36 -3.14
C GLU A 61 -10.14 -16.23 -2.97
N ASP A 62 -9.06 -15.91 -3.70
CA ASP A 62 -7.81 -16.68 -3.69
C ASP A 62 -6.55 -15.82 -3.51
N ALA A 63 -6.71 -14.51 -3.31
CA ALA A 63 -5.62 -13.56 -3.25
C ALA A 63 -5.84 -12.53 -2.14
N LEU A 64 -4.76 -11.93 -1.68
CA LEU A 64 -4.78 -10.81 -0.74
C LEU A 64 -4.39 -9.53 -1.49
N PHE A 65 -5.28 -8.55 -1.50
CA PHE A 65 -4.96 -7.22 -2.01
C PHE A 65 -4.30 -6.39 -0.92
N LEU A 66 -3.04 -5.99 -1.13
CA LEU A 66 -2.33 -5.05 -0.28
C LEU A 66 -2.61 -3.62 -0.77
N SER A 67 -3.60 -2.99 -0.17
CA SER A 67 -4.02 -1.64 -0.57
C SER A 67 -3.06 -0.56 -0.09
N LYS A 68 -2.55 -0.70 1.14
CA LYS A 68 -1.72 0.30 1.79
C LYS A 68 -0.67 -0.37 2.64
N LEU A 69 0.58 0.11 2.52
CA LEU A 69 1.65 -0.23 3.44
C LEU A 69 2.52 1.01 3.60
N TYR A 70 2.34 1.73 4.70
CA TYR A 70 3.00 3.00 4.96
C TYR A 70 3.76 2.95 6.27
N LEU A 71 5.01 3.43 6.22
CA LEU A 71 5.87 3.59 7.38
C LEU A 71 6.29 5.06 7.49
N HIS A 72 6.22 5.61 8.70
CA HIS A 72 6.76 6.92 8.98
C HIS A 72 8.28 6.91 8.70
N LYS A 73 8.81 8.02 8.17
CA LYS A 73 10.21 8.12 7.73
C LYS A 73 11.23 7.73 8.81
N ASP A 74 10.93 8.01 10.08
CA ASP A 74 11.83 7.73 11.20
C ASP A 74 12.00 6.23 11.47
N TYR A 75 11.14 5.39 10.90
CA TYR A 75 11.12 3.94 11.11
C TYR A 75 11.46 3.15 9.85
N ARG A 76 11.79 3.83 8.74
CA ARG A 76 12.22 3.16 7.52
C ARG A 76 13.66 2.64 7.68
N GLY A 77 14.01 1.59 6.94
CA GLY A 77 15.34 1.01 7.00
C GLY A 77 15.58 0.07 8.19
N GLN A 78 14.54 -0.25 8.96
CA GLN A 78 14.63 -1.17 10.11
C GLN A 78 14.00 -2.54 9.83
N HIS A 79 13.88 -2.91 8.56
CA HIS A 79 13.28 -4.17 8.11
C HIS A 79 11.81 -4.37 8.53
N LEU A 80 11.09 -3.30 8.87
CA LEU A 80 9.68 -3.39 9.25
C LEU A 80 8.80 -3.81 8.07
N SER A 81 9.16 -3.42 6.84
CA SER A 81 8.46 -3.87 5.63
C SER A 81 8.56 -5.37 5.45
N THR A 82 9.73 -5.97 5.69
CA THR A 82 9.94 -7.41 5.62
C THR A 82 9.10 -8.13 6.67
N LYS A 83 9.08 -7.62 7.89
CA LYS A 83 8.26 -8.19 8.98
C LYS A 83 6.77 -8.08 8.70
N ALA A 84 6.33 -6.94 8.15
CA ALA A 84 4.94 -6.77 7.74
C ALA A 84 4.56 -7.77 6.65
N LEU A 85 5.43 -7.99 5.67
CA LEU A 85 5.20 -8.95 4.61
C LEU A 85 5.14 -10.39 5.16
N GLU A 86 5.99 -10.75 6.11
CA GLU A 86 5.93 -12.06 6.77
C GLU A 86 4.59 -12.27 7.47
N PHE A 87 4.08 -11.25 8.15
CA PHE A 87 2.74 -11.28 8.75
C PHE A 87 1.65 -11.52 7.70
N LEU A 88 1.73 -10.84 6.55
CA LEU A 88 0.76 -10.99 5.47
C LEU A 88 0.85 -12.38 4.82
N LYS A 89 2.03 -12.94 4.68
CA LYS A 89 2.21 -14.32 4.21
C LYS A 89 1.56 -15.32 5.15
N ASP A 90 1.74 -15.16 6.45
CA ASP A 90 1.09 -15.99 7.46
C ASP A 90 -0.44 -15.85 7.39
N TYR A 91 -0.93 -14.63 7.21
CA TYR A 91 -2.36 -14.38 7.00
C TYR A 91 -2.88 -15.16 5.79
N CYS A 92 -2.17 -15.14 4.68
CA CYS A 92 -2.54 -15.90 3.48
C CYS A 92 -2.58 -17.40 3.75
N HIS A 93 -1.59 -17.94 4.43
CA HIS A 93 -1.56 -19.36 4.78
C HIS A 93 -2.75 -19.77 5.65
N LYS A 94 -3.10 -18.94 6.63
CA LYS A 94 -4.23 -19.21 7.53
C LYS A 94 -5.58 -19.12 6.84
N HIS A 95 -5.70 -18.35 5.77
CA HIS A 95 -6.97 -18.08 5.08
C HIS A 95 -7.06 -18.77 3.71
N GLY A 96 -6.07 -19.59 3.35
CA GLY A 96 -6.08 -20.31 2.08
C GLY A 96 -5.87 -19.44 0.85
N LEU A 97 -5.23 -18.30 1.00
CA LEU A 97 -4.91 -17.38 -0.08
C LEU A 97 -3.56 -17.75 -0.71
N THR A 98 -3.44 -17.64 -2.03
CA THR A 98 -2.29 -18.16 -2.77
C THR A 98 -1.32 -17.08 -3.26
N LYS A 99 -1.72 -15.82 -3.20
CA LYS A 99 -0.87 -14.71 -3.64
C LYS A 99 -1.24 -13.41 -2.94
N ILE A 100 -0.29 -12.47 -2.96
CA ILE A 100 -0.49 -11.08 -2.56
C ILE A 100 -0.28 -10.22 -3.80
N TRP A 101 -1.16 -9.26 -4.05
CA TRP A 101 -0.98 -8.31 -5.14
C TRP A 101 -1.17 -6.88 -4.68
N LEU A 102 -0.56 -5.96 -5.41
CA LEU A 102 -0.62 -4.53 -5.12
C LEU A 102 -0.49 -3.73 -6.40
N THR A 103 -0.81 -2.44 -6.31
CA THR A 103 -0.52 -1.47 -7.36
C THR A 103 0.56 -0.51 -6.89
N CYS A 104 1.43 -0.10 -7.79
CA CYS A 104 2.50 0.86 -7.49
C CYS A 104 2.69 1.80 -8.67
N ASN A 105 2.74 3.11 -8.40
CA ASN A 105 2.94 4.12 -9.44
C ASN A 105 4.22 3.83 -10.23
N LYS A 106 4.15 3.92 -11.56
CA LYS A 106 5.28 3.63 -12.46
C LYS A 106 6.50 4.50 -12.21
N TYR A 107 6.30 5.70 -11.68
CA TYR A 107 7.38 6.65 -11.41
C TYR A 107 7.94 6.54 -9.99
N ASN A 108 7.38 5.66 -9.17
CA ASN A 108 7.87 5.39 -7.81
C ASN A 108 8.94 4.28 -7.84
N SER A 109 10.08 4.57 -8.49
CA SER A 109 11.12 3.57 -8.76
C SER A 109 11.73 2.99 -7.50
N HIS A 110 11.91 3.79 -6.44
CA HIS A 110 12.46 3.28 -5.18
C HIS A 110 11.55 2.22 -4.55
N THR A 111 10.26 2.49 -4.49
CA THR A 111 9.29 1.54 -3.94
C THR A 111 9.15 0.29 -4.82
N LEU A 112 9.17 0.45 -6.15
CA LEU A 112 9.20 -0.68 -7.08
C LEU A 112 10.40 -1.59 -6.82
N ASP A 113 11.60 -0.99 -6.63
CA ASP A 113 12.81 -1.76 -6.32
C ASP A 113 12.68 -2.52 -4.99
N VAL A 114 12.11 -1.89 -3.97
CA VAL A 114 11.86 -2.55 -2.68
C VAL A 114 10.94 -3.77 -2.85
N TYR A 115 9.83 -3.63 -3.57
CA TYR A 115 8.92 -4.76 -3.80
C TYR A 115 9.55 -5.85 -4.66
N HIS A 116 10.31 -5.49 -5.70
CA HIS A 116 11.05 -6.48 -6.49
C HIS A 116 12.05 -7.25 -5.63
N HIS A 117 12.74 -6.56 -4.74
CA HIS A 117 13.67 -7.18 -3.79
C HIS A 117 12.97 -8.14 -2.82
N LEU A 118 11.74 -7.82 -2.45
CA LEU A 118 10.91 -8.68 -1.60
C LEU A 118 10.29 -9.87 -2.34
N GLY A 119 10.49 -9.95 -3.65
CA GLY A 119 10.04 -11.08 -4.48
C GLY A 119 8.81 -10.82 -5.33
N PHE A 120 8.25 -9.62 -5.32
CA PHE A 120 7.15 -9.26 -6.21
C PHE A 120 7.62 -9.13 -7.65
N SER A 121 6.73 -9.47 -8.58
CA SER A 121 6.97 -9.33 -10.03
C SER A 121 5.91 -8.46 -10.66
N ASN A 122 6.30 -7.64 -11.64
CA ASN A 122 5.35 -6.88 -12.45
C ASN A 122 4.60 -7.85 -13.37
N VAL A 123 3.27 -7.89 -13.27
CA VAL A 123 2.45 -8.78 -14.10
C VAL A 123 1.68 -8.03 -15.18
N ARG A 124 1.37 -6.76 -14.95
CA ARG A 124 0.72 -5.88 -15.94
C ARG A 124 0.81 -4.43 -15.50
N SER A 125 0.34 -3.53 -16.36
CA SER A 125 0.20 -2.11 -16.06
C SER A 125 -1.23 -1.65 -16.35
N GLN A 126 -1.66 -0.58 -15.66
CA GLN A 126 -2.97 0.03 -15.90
C GLN A 126 -2.93 1.53 -15.67
N VAL A 127 -3.83 2.24 -16.35
CA VAL A 127 -4.11 3.65 -16.08
C VAL A 127 -5.58 3.71 -15.62
N ALA A 128 -5.79 4.22 -14.41
CA ALA A 128 -7.13 4.32 -13.83
C ALA A 128 -7.50 5.79 -13.62
N ASP A 129 -8.69 6.20 -14.10
CA ASP A 129 -9.26 7.51 -13.80
C ASP A 129 -9.79 7.47 -12.37
N ILE A 130 -9.27 8.35 -11.51
CA ILE A 130 -9.68 8.45 -10.10
C ILE A 130 -10.57 9.68 -9.83
N GLY A 131 -10.97 10.39 -10.88
CA GLY A 131 -11.83 11.56 -10.82
C GLY A 131 -11.05 12.88 -10.76
N ASN A 132 -11.77 13.98 -10.93
CA ASN A 132 -11.23 15.34 -10.89
C ASN A 132 -10.08 15.60 -11.89
N GLY A 133 -10.05 14.86 -13.01
CA GLY A 133 -9.00 14.98 -14.04
C GLY A 133 -7.69 14.27 -13.72
N TYR A 134 -7.61 13.54 -12.59
CA TYR A 134 -6.42 12.80 -12.20
C TYR A 134 -6.48 11.33 -12.62
N VAL A 135 -5.31 10.74 -12.83
CA VAL A 135 -5.17 9.32 -13.16
C VAL A 135 -4.14 8.65 -12.24
N MET A 136 -4.30 7.35 -12.05
CA MET A 136 -3.29 6.48 -11.45
C MET A 136 -2.68 5.63 -12.56
N ASP A 137 -1.39 5.87 -12.85
CA ASP A 137 -0.64 5.14 -13.86
C ASP A 137 0.29 4.15 -13.13
N ASP A 138 -0.17 2.92 -12.96
CA ASP A 138 0.41 1.95 -12.04
C ASP A 138 0.87 0.68 -12.73
N TYR A 139 1.89 0.04 -12.14
CA TYR A 139 2.15 -1.39 -12.33
C TYR A 139 1.35 -2.20 -11.32
N ILE A 140 0.92 -3.37 -11.74
CA ILE A 140 0.34 -4.38 -10.85
C ILE A 140 1.43 -5.41 -10.57
N LEU A 141 1.72 -5.61 -9.29
CA LEU A 141 2.74 -6.52 -8.81
C LEU A 141 2.09 -7.69 -8.06
N GLU A 142 2.64 -8.88 -8.23
CA GLU A 142 2.17 -10.09 -7.53
C GLU A 142 3.33 -10.82 -6.87
N LEU A 143 3.04 -11.40 -5.71
CA LEU A 143 3.91 -12.32 -4.99
C LEU A 143 3.13 -13.61 -4.74
N GLU A 144 3.62 -14.72 -5.27
CA GLU A 144 3.06 -16.04 -4.98
C GLU A 144 3.49 -16.52 -3.59
N ILE A 145 2.54 -17.10 -2.89
CA ILE A 145 2.76 -17.60 -1.53
C ILE A 145 2.92 -19.13 -1.54
#